data_0bbcf94e88fc9610606c9f161f7a0b97
#
_entry.id   0bbcf94e88fc9610606c9f161f7a0b97
#
_cell.length_a   1.000
_cell.length_b   1.000
_cell.length_c   1.000
_cell.angle_alpha   90.00
_cell.angle_beta   90.00
_cell.angle_gamma   90.00
#
_symmetry.space_group_name_H-M   'P 1'
#
loop_
_entity.id
_entity.type
_entity.pdbx_description
1 polymer ?
#
loop_
_entity_poly.entity_id
_entity_poly.type
_entity_poly.pdbx_seq_one_letter_code
_entity_poly.pdbx_strand_id
1 'polypeptide(L)'
;MVIIIKIINVDDVNIADTPHKVDVRKLISYEHATIVRIELKPGEALKMHVTPVDVCFFILEGEGIVQIGKEKENVKKNKLVFSPAKIPHTLMNESEANFSFLVIKTPTPTSETKML
;
A
#
# COMPACT_ATOMS: atom_id res chain seq x y z
N MET A 1 16.84 -32.57 4.77
CA MET A 1 15.90 -31.40 4.76
C MET A 1 16.49 -30.32 3.91
N VAL A 2 15.68 -29.75 3.03
CA VAL A 2 16.08 -28.59 2.23
C VAL A 2 15.38 -27.37 2.81
N ILE A 3 16.16 -26.34 3.14
CA ILE A 3 15.64 -25.07 3.61
C ILE A 3 15.77 -24.09 2.45
N ILE A 4 14.64 -23.51 2.06
CA ILE A 4 14.59 -22.49 1.00
C ILE A 4 14.33 -21.14 1.63
N ILE A 5 15.31 -20.25 1.52
CA ILE A 5 15.18 -18.86 1.95
C ILE A 5 14.82 -18.03 0.72
N LYS A 6 13.75 -17.24 0.84
CA LYS A 6 13.36 -16.32 -0.23
C LYS A 6 13.52 -14.89 0.28
N ILE A 7 14.41 -14.16 -0.37
CA ILE A 7 14.70 -12.76 -0.02
C ILE A 7 14.31 -11.90 -1.22
N ILE A 8 13.55 -10.85 -0.97
CA ILE A 8 13.13 -9.92 -2.01
C ILE A 8 13.70 -8.55 -1.67
N ASN A 9 14.54 -8.04 -2.57
CA ASN A 9 15.07 -6.69 -2.45
C ASN A 9 14.13 -5.75 -3.21
N VAL A 10 13.55 -4.81 -2.49
CA VAL A 10 12.58 -3.85 -3.06
C VAL A 10 13.16 -3.14 -4.29
N ASP A 11 14.43 -2.75 -4.22
CA ASP A 11 15.06 -2.00 -5.32
C ASP A 11 15.20 -2.82 -6.61
N ASP A 12 15.16 -4.15 -6.51
CA ASP A 12 15.24 -5.04 -7.66
C ASP A 12 13.88 -5.39 -8.25
N VAL A 13 12.80 -4.97 -7.60
CA VAL A 13 11.44 -5.23 -8.07
C VAL A 13 11.01 -4.13 -9.03
N ASN A 14 10.53 -4.50 -10.21
CA ASN A 14 10.05 -3.53 -11.19
C ASN A 14 8.82 -2.79 -10.69
N ILE A 15 8.71 -1.53 -11.09
CA ILE A 15 7.52 -0.72 -10.82
C ILE A 15 6.36 -1.32 -11.64
N ALA A 16 5.26 -1.65 -10.96
CA ALA A 16 4.09 -2.21 -11.59
C ALA A 16 3.27 -1.10 -12.29
N ASP A 17 2.70 -1.45 -13.43
CA ASP A 17 1.74 -0.56 -14.10
C ASP A 17 0.38 -0.72 -13.42
N THR A 18 -0.05 0.33 -12.75
CA THR A 18 -1.33 0.34 -12.03
C THR A 18 -2.11 1.61 -12.38
N PRO A 19 -3.44 1.62 -12.13
CA PRO A 19 -4.23 2.84 -12.33
C PRO A 19 -3.76 4.05 -11.52
N HIS A 20 -3.03 3.82 -10.42
CA HIS A 20 -2.51 4.90 -9.58
C HIS A 20 -1.39 5.70 -10.23
N LYS A 21 -0.62 5.07 -11.15
CA LYS A 21 0.49 5.73 -11.87
C LYS A 21 1.56 6.31 -10.97
N VAL A 22 1.88 5.59 -9.89
CA VAL A 22 2.95 5.92 -8.94
C VAL A 22 3.86 4.72 -8.76
N ASP A 23 4.91 4.85 -7.95
CA ASP A 23 5.86 3.76 -7.70
C ASP A 23 5.21 2.69 -6.82
N VAL A 24 4.74 1.62 -7.45
CA VAL A 24 4.14 0.46 -6.81
C VAL A 24 5.00 -0.76 -7.12
N ARG A 25 5.50 -1.42 -6.09
CA ARG A 25 6.32 -2.62 -6.26
C ARG A 25 5.71 -3.79 -5.50
N LYS A 26 5.34 -4.82 -6.25
CA LYS A 26 4.72 -6.03 -5.69
C LYS A 26 5.82 -6.93 -5.13
N LEU A 27 5.88 -7.08 -3.82
CA LEU A 27 6.95 -7.82 -3.16
C LEU A 27 6.66 -9.31 -3.10
N ILE A 28 5.47 -9.68 -2.68
CA ILE A 28 5.05 -11.08 -2.59
C ILE A 28 3.53 -11.17 -2.69
N SER A 29 3.07 -12.26 -3.29
CA SER A 29 1.63 -12.56 -3.33
C SER A 29 1.46 -14.08 -3.27
N TYR A 30 0.71 -14.54 -2.28
CA TYR A 30 0.35 -15.94 -2.12
C TYR A 30 -1.02 -15.98 -1.44
N GLU A 31 -1.58 -17.18 -1.25
CA GLU A 31 -2.96 -17.35 -0.78
C GLU A 31 -3.32 -16.48 0.42
N HIS A 32 -2.44 -16.39 1.40
CA HIS A 32 -2.77 -15.76 2.69
C HIS A 32 -2.46 -14.27 2.76
N ALA A 33 -1.61 -13.76 1.88
CA ALA A 33 -1.26 -12.34 1.91
C ALA A 33 -0.68 -11.85 0.59
N THR A 34 -0.91 -10.58 0.31
CA THR A 34 -0.23 -9.84 -0.75
C THR A 34 0.41 -8.62 -0.10
N ILE A 35 1.70 -8.42 -0.34
CA ILE A 35 2.45 -7.30 0.22
C ILE A 35 3.06 -6.49 -0.92
N VAL A 36 2.77 -5.18 -0.90
CA VAL A 36 3.20 -4.23 -1.93
C VAL A 36 3.87 -3.06 -1.23
N ARG A 37 4.96 -2.54 -1.78
CA ARG A 37 5.54 -1.27 -1.32
C ARG A 37 5.13 -0.17 -2.29
N ILE A 38 4.61 0.93 -1.76
CA ILE A 38 4.25 2.12 -2.52
C ILE A 38 5.08 3.29 -2.03
N GLU A 39 5.60 4.09 -2.95
CA GLU A 39 6.29 5.33 -2.65
C GLU A 39 5.62 6.47 -3.40
N LEU A 40 5.21 7.49 -2.66
CA LEU A 40 4.60 8.70 -3.20
C LEU A 40 5.61 9.84 -3.10
N LYS A 41 5.88 10.48 -4.22
CA LYS A 41 6.64 11.72 -4.25
C LYS A 41 5.77 12.87 -3.74
N PRO A 42 6.38 14.02 -3.37
CA PRO A 42 5.58 15.18 -3.01
C PRO A 42 4.50 15.50 -4.04
N GLY A 43 3.27 15.66 -3.58
CA GLY A 43 2.12 15.95 -4.43
C GLY A 43 1.42 14.74 -5.04
N GLU A 44 2.00 13.55 -4.93
CA GLU A 44 1.36 12.34 -5.45
C GLU A 44 0.35 11.76 -4.45
N ALA A 45 -0.64 11.07 -4.97
CA ALA A 45 -1.68 10.40 -4.19
C ALA A 45 -2.13 9.15 -4.92
N LEU A 46 -2.62 8.18 -4.15
CA LEU A 46 -3.38 7.09 -4.73
C LEU A 46 -4.76 7.60 -5.14
N LYS A 47 -5.35 6.99 -6.14
CA LYS A 47 -6.75 7.23 -6.46
C LYS A 47 -7.61 6.58 -5.37
N MET A 48 -8.70 7.24 -4.99
CA MET A 48 -9.66 6.63 -4.08
C MET A 48 -10.14 5.31 -4.65
N HIS A 49 -10.12 4.26 -3.85
CA HIS A 49 -10.46 2.91 -4.32
C HIS A 49 -11.03 2.05 -3.21
N VAL A 50 -11.64 0.94 -3.60
CA VAL A 50 -12.22 -0.03 -2.68
C VAL A 50 -11.50 -1.36 -2.89
N THR A 51 -10.94 -1.90 -1.82
CA THR A 51 -10.30 -3.22 -1.82
C THR A 51 -11.25 -4.24 -1.20
N PRO A 52 -11.40 -5.42 -1.82
CA PRO A 52 -12.40 -6.41 -1.33
C PRO A 52 -11.98 -7.15 -0.06
N VAL A 53 -10.77 -6.94 0.44
CA VAL A 53 -10.23 -7.58 1.66
C VAL A 53 -9.70 -6.53 2.61
N ASP A 54 -9.44 -6.93 3.86
CA ASP A 54 -8.81 -6.06 4.85
C ASP A 54 -7.39 -5.69 4.41
N VAL A 55 -7.00 -4.45 4.71
CA VAL A 55 -5.69 -3.91 4.34
C VAL A 55 -5.06 -3.26 5.56
N CYS A 56 -3.78 -3.52 5.77
CA CYS A 56 -2.96 -2.74 6.68
C CYS A 56 -1.97 -1.91 5.88
N PHE A 57 -1.80 -0.65 6.27
CA PHE A 57 -0.75 0.21 5.73
C PHE A 57 0.28 0.43 6.83
N PHE A 58 1.51 0.04 6.57
CA PHE A 58 2.60 0.30 7.52
C PHE A 58 3.55 1.34 6.93
N ILE A 59 3.67 2.47 7.62
CA ILE A 59 4.45 3.61 7.12
C ILE A 59 5.94 3.36 7.35
N LEU A 60 6.71 3.32 6.28
CA LEU A 60 8.16 3.07 6.30
C LEU A 60 8.96 4.35 6.43
N GLU A 61 8.59 5.38 5.66
CA GLU A 61 9.35 6.64 5.56
C GLU A 61 8.40 7.80 5.35
N GLY A 62 8.79 8.95 5.90
CA GLY A 62 8.09 10.20 5.67
C GLY A 62 6.78 10.31 6.41
N GLU A 63 5.95 11.24 5.95
CA GLU A 63 4.62 11.49 6.50
C GLU A 63 3.62 11.77 5.38
N GLY A 64 2.37 11.44 5.63
CA GLY A 64 1.32 11.62 4.67
C GLY A 64 -0.04 11.67 5.33
N ILE A 65 -1.07 11.62 4.50
CA ILE A 65 -2.47 11.62 4.95
C ILE A 65 -3.11 10.32 4.48
N VAL A 66 -3.79 9.64 5.41
CA VAL A 66 -4.64 8.50 5.08
C VAL A 66 -6.10 8.93 5.21
N GLN A 67 -6.90 8.49 4.24
CA GLN A 67 -8.35 8.65 4.31
C GLN A 67 -9.01 7.29 4.21
N ILE A 68 -9.87 6.97 5.16
CA ILE A 68 -10.67 5.75 5.19
C ILE A 68 -12.12 6.17 5.39
N GLY A 69 -12.96 5.89 4.40
CA GLY A 69 -14.31 6.43 4.39
C GLY A 69 -14.25 7.97 4.39
N LYS A 70 -14.83 8.58 5.42
CA LYS A 70 -14.84 10.04 5.58
C LYS A 70 -13.78 10.55 6.56
N GLU A 71 -13.06 9.65 7.22
CA GLU A 71 -12.06 10.03 8.20
C GLU A 71 -10.70 10.24 7.56
N LYS A 72 -10.04 11.33 7.94
CA LYS A 72 -8.67 11.66 7.50
C LYS A 72 -7.77 11.82 8.71
N GLU A 73 -6.58 11.25 8.62
CA GLU A 73 -5.56 11.39 9.67
C GLU A 73 -4.18 11.57 9.06
N ASN A 74 -3.35 12.33 9.76
CA ASN A 74 -1.93 12.40 9.44
C ASN A 74 -1.24 11.15 9.99
N VAL A 75 -0.38 10.56 9.18
CA VAL A 75 0.40 9.39 9.58
C VAL A 75 1.86 9.59 9.22
N LYS A 76 2.75 8.96 9.97
CA LYS A 76 4.18 9.07 9.75
C LYS A 76 4.86 7.73 10.04
N LYS A 77 6.18 7.71 9.80
CA LYS A 77 7.03 6.54 10.02
C LYS A 77 6.66 5.76 11.28
N ASN A 78 6.61 4.44 11.15
CA ASN A 78 6.31 3.47 12.21
C ASN A 78 4.84 3.40 12.64
N LYS A 79 3.94 4.08 11.96
CA LYS A 79 2.49 3.94 12.21
C LYS A 79 1.91 2.82 11.36
N LEU A 80 1.03 2.04 11.96
CA LEU A 80 0.23 1.03 11.27
C LEU A 80 -1.22 1.52 11.22
N VAL A 81 -1.81 1.45 10.02
CA VAL A 81 -3.21 1.84 9.80
C VAL A 81 -3.98 0.62 9.32
N PHE A 82 -5.08 0.30 9.99
CA PHE A 82 -5.96 -0.77 9.57
C PHE A 82 -7.13 -0.19 8.77
N SER A 83 -7.37 -0.73 7.57
CA SER A 83 -8.48 -0.33 6.70
C SER A 83 -9.36 -1.54 6.44
N PRO A 84 -10.60 -1.55 6.95
CA PRO A 84 -11.51 -2.68 6.73
C PRO A 84 -11.85 -2.90 5.26
N ALA A 85 -12.14 -4.15 4.91
CA ALA A 85 -12.60 -4.52 3.58
C ALA A 85 -13.80 -3.67 3.15
N LYS A 86 -13.83 -3.33 1.86
CA LYS A 86 -14.97 -2.68 1.20
C LYS A 86 -15.24 -1.23 1.63
N ILE A 87 -14.35 -0.63 2.40
CA ILE A 87 -14.43 0.79 2.74
C ILE A 87 -13.48 1.57 1.81
N PRO A 88 -13.94 2.61 1.12
CA PRO A 88 -13.08 3.41 0.25
C PRO A 88 -11.91 3.99 1.02
N HIS A 89 -10.72 3.93 0.44
CA HIS A 89 -9.53 4.49 1.07
C HIS A 89 -8.55 5.05 0.05
N THR A 90 -7.68 5.92 0.53
CA THR A 90 -6.54 6.46 -0.22
C THR A 90 -5.48 6.97 0.74
N LEU A 91 -4.27 7.12 0.22
CA LEU A 91 -3.17 7.81 0.90
C LEU A 91 -2.65 8.88 -0.04
N MET A 92 -2.20 9.99 0.54
CA MET A 92 -1.70 11.12 -0.24
C MET A 92 -0.49 11.75 0.45
N ASN A 93 0.41 12.29 -0.36
CA ASN A 93 1.62 12.96 0.12
C ASN A 93 1.52 14.46 -0.13
N GLU A 94 1.21 15.20 0.90
CA GLU A 94 1.19 16.66 0.85
C GLU A 94 2.44 17.27 1.47
N SER A 95 3.43 16.44 1.82
CA SER A 95 4.70 16.89 2.37
C SER A 95 5.72 17.22 1.27
N GLU A 96 6.90 17.67 1.66
CA GLU A 96 7.97 18.01 0.72
C GLU A 96 9.00 16.88 0.56
N ALA A 97 8.79 15.73 1.22
CA ALA A 97 9.66 14.56 1.14
C ALA A 97 8.90 13.34 0.66
N ASN A 98 9.61 12.30 0.28
CA ASN A 98 8.97 11.05 -0.15
C ASN A 98 8.25 10.39 1.02
N PHE A 99 7.14 9.75 0.70
CA PHE A 99 6.28 9.03 1.65
C PHE A 99 6.11 7.61 1.15
N SER A 100 6.63 6.63 1.90
CA SER A 100 6.56 5.24 1.49
C SER A 100 5.93 4.37 2.57
N PHE A 101 5.24 3.33 2.12
CA PHE A 101 4.51 2.43 3.01
C PHE A 101 4.33 1.06 2.38
N LEU A 102 4.14 0.06 3.26
CA LEU A 102 3.71 -1.27 2.83
C LEU A 102 2.19 -1.31 2.80
N VAL A 103 1.66 -2.00 1.80
CA VAL A 103 0.24 -2.35 1.70
C VAL A 103 0.15 -3.85 1.89
N ILE A 104 -0.51 -4.27 2.96
CA ILE A 104 -0.60 -5.68 3.35
C ILE A 104 -2.07 -6.09 3.25
N LYS A 105 -2.38 -6.92 2.27
CA LYS A 105 -3.74 -7.43 2.04
C LYS A 105 -3.85 -8.84 2.57
N THR A 106 -4.83 -9.09 3.40
CA THR A 106 -5.05 -10.41 4.04
C THR A 106 -6.52 -10.77 4.07
N PRO A 107 -6.89 -11.88 3.42
CA PRO A 107 -6.10 -12.71 2.52
C PRO A 107 -5.84 -12.00 1.18
N THR A 108 -5.07 -12.64 0.32
CA THR A 108 -4.92 -12.14 -1.05
C THR A 108 -6.30 -12.03 -1.71
N PRO A 109 -6.62 -10.88 -2.31
CA PRO A 109 -7.94 -10.71 -2.92
C PRO A 109 -8.12 -11.65 -4.12
N THR A 110 -9.34 -12.18 -4.26
CA THR A 110 -9.73 -13.02 -5.39
C THR A 110 -10.54 -12.25 -6.44
N SER A 111 -10.84 -10.99 -6.14
CA SER A 111 -11.50 -10.07 -7.08
C SER A 111 -10.72 -8.76 -7.14
N GLU A 112 -11.00 -7.97 -8.17
CA GLU A 112 -10.25 -6.74 -8.40
C GLU A 112 -10.62 -5.61 -7.45
N THR A 113 -9.64 -4.75 -7.18
CA THR A 113 -9.85 -3.46 -6.53
C THR A 113 -10.65 -2.55 -7.46
N LYS A 114 -11.63 -1.85 -6.91
CA LYS A 114 -12.44 -0.90 -7.67
C LYS A 114 -11.94 0.52 -7.48
N MET A 115 -11.60 1.17 -8.58
CA MET A 115 -11.30 2.60 -8.58
C MET A 115 -12.60 3.39 -8.54
N LEU A 116 -12.63 4.44 -7.76
CA LEU A 116 -13.80 5.32 -7.62
C LEU A 116 -13.62 6.62 -8.39
#